data_3d09d30412d774d54979e0efa95d3499
#
_entry.id   3d09d30412d774d54979e0efa95d3499
#
_cell.length_a   1.000
_cell.length_b   1.000
_cell.length_c   1.000
_cell.angle_alpha   90.00
_cell.angle_beta   90.00
_cell.angle_gamma   90.00
#
_symmetry.space_group_name_H-M   'P 1'
#
loop_
_entity.id
_entity.type
_entity.pdbx_description
1 polymer ?
#
loop_
_entity_poly.entity_id
_entity_poly.type
_entity_poly.pdbx_seq_one_letter_code
_entity_poly.pdbx_strand_id
1 'polypeptide(L)'
;TLTAKMGTREAPTLFQINGPKGYANWKNYCADLSNTELYKHLTDKSLAVTSNGKVYGIPYVVEGYGIIYNKEITDKYFALSDKSTDLKSMDDVKNFDALKALVEDMQKNASKLGIKGVFASTSLKTGEDWRWNTHLANIPVYYEFKDNNVDLSGDKTKTIEFKYSENFKKKCIGKVNETK
;
A
#
# COMPACT_ATOMS: atom_id res chain seq x y z
N THR A 1 0.25 25.25 -7.00
CA THR A 1 -0.52 24.00 -6.79
C THR A 1 -1.51 23.81 -7.94
N LEU A 2 -1.98 22.58 -8.16
CA LEU A 2 -3.00 22.27 -9.16
C LEU A 2 -4.26 23.12 -8.92
N THR A 3 -4.72 23.20 -7.69
CA THR A 3 -5.89 23.98 -7.29
C THR A 3 -5.81 25.46 -7.73
N ALA A 4 -4.64 26.07 -7.62
CA ALA A 4 -4.46 27.47 -8.00
C ALA A 4 -4.48 27.69 -9.52
N LYS A 5 -4.19 26.65 -10.31
CA LYS A 5 -4.13 26.74 -11.78
C LYS A 5 -5.44 26.34 -12.45
N MET A 6 -6.20 25.43 -11.83
CA MET A 6 -7.49 25.00 -12.38
C MET A 6 -8.48 26.18 -12.43
N GLY A 7 -9.14 26.35 -13.57
CA GLY A 7 -10.01 27.50 -13.82
C GLY A 7 -9.29 28.75 -14.35
N THR A 8 -7.98 28.70 -14.53
CA THR A 8 -7.19 29.77 -15.17
C THR A 8 -6.69 29.37 -16.56
N ARG A 9 -6.11 30.30 -17.31
CA ARG A 9 -5.48 30.03 -18.62
C ARG A 9 -4.23 29.15 -18.51
N GLU A 10 -3.69 28.96 -17.28
CA GLU A 10 -2.54 28.08 -16.97
C GLU A 10 -2.95 26.70 -16.55
N ALA A 11 -4.22 26.32 -16.63
CA ALA A 11 -4.68 24.99 -16.28
C ALA A 11 -3.98 23.94 -17.14
N PRO A 12 -3.41 22.88 -16.54
CA PRO A 12 -2.77 21.82 -17.31
C PRO A 12 -3.80 21.01 -18.08
N THR A 13 -3.46 20.61 -19.30
CA THR A 13 -4.28 19.71 -20.12
C THR A 13 -4.33 18.30 -19.55
N LEU A 14 -3.22 17.85 -18.97
CA LEU A 14 -3.09 16.55 -18.29
C LEU A 14 -2.66 16.78 -16.84
N PHE A 15 -3.27 16.09 -15.92
CA PHE A 15 -2.93 16.17 -14.52
C PHE A 15 -3.18 14.83 -13.81
N GLN A 16 -2.47 14.60 -12.73
CA GLN A 16 -2.61 13.39 -11.95
C GLN A 16 -3.80 13.50 -10.98
N ILE A 17 -4.60 12.45 -10.95
CA ILE A 17 -5.59 12.20 -9.90
C ILE A 17 -5.15 10.99 -9.06
N ASN A 18 -5.33 11.06 -7.75
CA ASN A 18 -5.00 9.95 -6.83
C ASN A 18 -6.21 9.03 -6.69
N GLY A 19 -6.46 8.22 -7.70
CA GLY A 19 -7.54 7.24 -7.70
C GLY A 19 -8.94 7.84 -7.51
N PRO A 20 -9.87 7.08 -6.93
CA PRO A 20 -11.26 7.51 -6.74
C PRO A 20 -11.41 8.78 -5.89
N LYS A 21 -10.60 8.93 -4.84
CA LYS A 21 -10.60 10.14 -4.00
C LYS A 21 -10.15 11.38 -4.80
N GLY A 22 -9.12 11.22 -5.62
CA GLY A 22 -8.65 12.29 -6.49
C GLY A 22 -9.69 12.67 -7.52
N TYR A 23 -10.38 11.67 -8.11
CA TYR A 23 -11.50 11.94 -9.00
C TYR A 23 -12.63 12.71 -8.29
N ALA A 24 -13.01 12.35 -7.08
CA ALA A 24 -14.04 13.08 -6.34
C ALA A 24 -13.72 14.57 -6.19
N ASN A 25 -12.44 14.91 -6.01
CA ASN A 25 -11.98 16.31 -5.92
C ASN A 25 -11.97 17.02 -7.27
N TRP A 26 -11.68 16.32 -8.37
CA TRP A 26 -11.40 16.91 -9.67
C TRP A 26 -12.42 16.60 -10.75
N LYS A 27 -13.51 15.88 -10.42
CA LYS A 27 -14.50 15.37 -11.38
C LYS A 27 -15.02 16.41 -12.38
N ASN A 28 -15.17 17.66 -11.95
CA ASN A 28 -15.65 18.75 -12.80
C ASN A 28 -14.65 19.21 -13.87
N TYR A 29 -13.40 18.76 -13.78
CA TYR A 29 -12.32 19.07 -14.70
C TYR A 29 -11.84 17.85 -15.50
N CYS A 30 -12.38 16.66 -15.20
CA CYS A 30 -12.01 15.41 -15.87
C CYS A 30 -12.87 15.20 -17.11
N ALA A 31 -12.23 14.95 -18.24
CA ALA A 31 -12.90 14.51 -19.45
C ALA A 31 -13.15 12.99 -19.43
N ASP A 32 -14.17 12.55 -20.16
CA ASP A 32 -14.41 11.12 -20.39
C ASP A 32 -13.36 10.56 -21.37
N LEU A 33 -12.57 9.63 -20.90
CA LEU A 33 -11.46 9.00 -21.64
C LEU A 33 -11.83 7.66 -22.25
N SER A 34 -13.08 7.20 -22.14
CA SER A 34 -13.54 5.88 -22.54
C SER A 34 -13.21 5.51 -23.99
N ASN A 35 -13.22 6.51 -24.89
CA ASN A 35 -12.99 6.33 -26.32
C ASN A 35 -11.58 6.72 -26.79
N THR A 36 -10.68 7.03 -25.87
CA THR A 36 -9.31 7.43 -26.22
C THR A 36 -8.47 6.22 -26.62
N GLU A 37 -7.53 6.41 -27.53
CA GLU A 37 -6.57 5.37 -27.93
C GLU A 37 -5.76 4.91 -26.74
N LEU A 38 -5.41 5.82 -25.81
CA LEU A 38 -4.67 5.49 -24.60
C LEU A 38 -5.42 4.46 -23.74
N TYR A 39 -6.74 4.62 -23.56
CA TYR A 39 -7.54 3.66 -22.82
C TYR A 39 -7.69 2.32 -23.53
N LYS A 40 -7.78 2.33 -24.88
CA LYS A 40 -7.86 1.11 -25.68
C LYS A 40 -6.63 0.22 -25.52
N HIS A 41 -5.44 0.84 -25.42
CA HIS A 41 -4.16 0.15 -25.25
C HIS A 41 -3.86 -0.29 -23.81
N LEU A 42 -4.70 0.06 -22.83
CA LEU A 42 -4.51 -0.37 -21.46
C LEU A 42 -4.67 -1.88 -21.33
N THR A 43 -3.64 -2.55 -20.84
CA THR A 43 -3.61 -4.01 -20.66
C THR A 43 -4.55 -4.49 -19.55
N ASP A 44 -4.64 -3.74 -18.47
CA ASP A 44 -5.56 -4.02 -17.38
C ASP A 44 -6.51 -2.83 -17.13
N LYS A 45 -7.69 -2.93 -17.68
CA LYS A 45 -8.73 -1.90 -17.56
C LYS A 45 -9.33 -1.80 -16.16
N SER A 46 -9.14 -2.82 -15.31
CA SER A 46 -9.64 -2.80 -13.94
C SER A 46 -8.97 -1.74 -13.06
N LEU A 47 -7.79 -1.28 -13.47
CA LEU A 47 -7.02 -0.25 -12.77
C LEU A 47 -7.47 1.19 -13.11
N ALA A 48 -8.32 1.36 -14.13
CA ALA A 48 -8.83 2.67 -14.48
C ALA A 48 -9.77 3.25 -13.40
N VAL A 49 -9.77 4.55 -13.26
CA VAL A 49 -10.75 5.24 -12.41
C VAL A 49 -12.03 5.44 -13.21
N THR A 50 -13.07 4.74 -12.79
CA THR A 50 -14.38 4.75 -13.47
C THR A 50 -15.45 5.34 -12.57
N SER A 51 -16.44 5.99 -13.18
CA SER A 51 -17.66 6.46 -12.52
C SER A 51 -18.80 6.48 -13.53
N ASN A 52 -19.98 5.96 -13.15
CA ASN A 52 -21.16 5.90 -14.00
C ASN A 52 -20.90 5.33 -15.41
N GLY A 53 -20.08 4.27 -15.50
CA GLY A 53 -19.75 3.59 -16.75
C GLY A 53 -18.76 4.34 -17.65
N LYS A 54 -18.21 5.45 -17.22
CA LYS A 54 -17.21 6.26 -17.94
C LYS A 54 -15.84 6.19 -17.28
N VAL A 55 -14.79 6.47 -18.06
CA VAL A 55 -13.40 6.45 -17.62
C VAL A 55 -12.87 7.86 -17.45
N TYR A 56 -12.36 8.19 -16.28
CA TYR A 56 -11.86 9.52 -15.94
C TYR A 56 -10.40 9.56 -15.53
N GLY A 57 -9.79 8.39 -15.32
CA GLY A 57 -8.37 8.28 -15.03
C GLY A 57 -7.80 6.98 -15.58
N ILE A 58 -6.66 7.09 -16.22
CA ILE A 58 -5.91 5.98 -16.79
C ILE A 58 -4.64 5.79 -15.97
N PRO A 59 -4.34 4.57 -15.47
CA PRO A 59 -3.10 4.31 -14.75
C PRO A 59 -1.92 4.41 -15.73
N TYR A 60 -0.84 5.05 -15.28
CA TYR A 60 0.39 5.17 -16.07
C TYR A 60 1.49 4.22 -15.57
N VAL A 61 1.31 3.65 -14.37
CA VAL A 61 2.24 2.71 -13.75
C VAL A 61 1.51 1.79 -12.79
N VAL A 62 2.01 0.58 -12.63
CA VAL A 62 1.60 -0.36 -11.59
C VAL A 62 2.75 -0.50 -10.62
N GLU A 63 2.51 -0.17 -9.34
CA GLU A 63 3.48 -0.35 -8.27
C GLU A 63 3.14 -1.62 -7.49
N GLY A 64 4.16 -2.47 -7.30
CA GLY A 64 4.04 -3.66 -6.47
C GLY A 64 4.27 -3.36 -5.00
N TYR A 65 3.59 -4.09 -4.13
CA TYR A 65 3.85 -4.09 -2.70
C TYR A 65 4.66 -5.32 -2.33
N GLY A 66 5.67 -5.12 -1.51
CA GLY A 66 6.50 -6.22 -1.04
C GLY A 66 7.60 -5.73 -0.10
N ILE A 67 8.27 -6.67 0.53
CA ILE A 67 9.47 -6.41 1.32
C ILE A 67 10.67 -6.54 0.39
N ILE A 68 11.36 -5.43 0.15
CA ILE A 68 12.62 -5.42 -0.57
C ILE A 68 13.72 -5.76 0.44
N TYR A 69 14.56 -6.72 0.13
CA TYR A 69 15.65 -7.12 1.01
C TYR A 69 17.02 -7.00 0.33
N ASN A 70 18.04 -6.71 1.12
CA ASN A 70 19.42 -6.75 0.67
C ASN A 70 19.91 -8.20 0.66
N LYS A 71 20.07 -8.76 -0.54
CA LYS A 71 20.45 -10.16 -0.72
C LYS A 71 21.82 -10.48 -0.07
N GLU A 72 22.79 -9.60 -0.14
CA GLU A 72 24.11 -9.84 0.46
C GLU A 72 24.01 -10.01 1.98
N ILE A 73 23.19 -9.17 2.64
CA ILE A 73 22.99 -9.25 4.09
C ILE A 73 22.25 -10.52 4.47
N THR A 74 21.20 -10.87 3.71
CA THR A 74 20.45 -12.10 4.01
C THR A 74 21.27 -13.36 3.73
N ASP A 75 22.08 -13.39 2.67
CA ASP A 75 23.00 -14.51 2.39
C ASP A 75 24.04 -14.68 3.53
N LYS A 76 24.61 -13.58 4.04
CA LYS A 76 25.48 -13.61 5.21
C LYS A 76 24.77 -14.20 6.43
N TYR A 77 23.52 -13.80 6.66
CA TYR A 77 22.73 -14.35 7.77
C TYR A 77 22.51 -15.85 7.61
N PHE A 78 22.06 -16.32 6.45
CA PHE A 78 21.80 -17.73 6.23
C PHE A 78 23.05 -18.60 6.33
N ALA A 79 24.23 -18.04 6.09
CA ALA A 79 25.51 -18.70 6.25
C ALA A 79 25.99 -18.80 7.71
N LEU A 80 25.35 -18.11 8.67
CA LEU A 80 25.73 -18.21 10.07
C LEU A 80 25.48 -19.63 10.61
N SER A 81 26.49 -20.23 11.22
CA SER A 81 26.40 -21.54 11.84
C SER A 81 25.62 -21.55 13.17
N ASP A 82 25.56 -20.40 13.83
CA ASP A 82 24.94 -20.19 15.14
C ASP A 82 23.65 -19.38 15.10
N LYS A 83 22.99 -19.29 13.93
CA LYS A 83 21.64 -18.71 13.84
C LYS A 83 20.64 -19.59 14.57
N SER A 84 19.63 -18.96 15.16
CA SER A 84 18.59 -19.66 15.95
C SER A 84 17.41 -20.14 15.10
N THR A 85 17.38 -19.84 13.79
CA THR A 85 16.31 -20.28 12.88
C THR A 85 16.79 -21.41 11.98
N ASP A 86 15.86 -22.28 11.56
CA ASP A 86 16.09 -23.32 10.56
C ASP A 86 15.99 -22.81 9.11
N LEU A 87 15.71 -21.51 8.93
CA LEU A 87 15.58 -20.88 7.61
C LEU A 87 16.92 -20.96 6.84
N LYS A 88 16.85 -21.34 5.57
CA LYS A 88 17.99 -21.51 4.67
C LYS A 88 18.08 -20.43 3.60
N SER A 89 16.96 -19.81 3.27
CA SER A 89 16.85 -18.76 2.27
C SER A 89 15.62 -17.87 2.51
N MET A 90 15.49 -16.79 1.76
CA MET A 90 14.28 -15.96 1.80
C MET A 90 13.04 -16.70 1.28
N ASP A 91 13.21 -17.77 0.49
CA ASP A 91 12.09 -18.60 0.01
C ASP A 91 11.39 -19.39 1.12
N ASP A 92 12.05 -19.54 2.26
CA ASP A 92 11.46 -20.19 3.45
C ASP A 92 10.58 -19.23 4.26
N VAL A 93 10.67 -17.93 3.99
CA VAL A 93 9.93 -16.88 4.71
C VAL A 93 8.54 -16.70 4.09
N LYS A 94 7.64 -17.65 4.33
CA LYS A 94 6.32 -17.74 3.68
C LYS A 94 5.16 -17.16 4.48
N ASN A 95 5.39 -16.78 5.73
CA ASN A 95 4.37 -16.25 6.62
C ASN A 95 4.97 -15.28 7.63
N PHE A 96 4.09 -14.65 8.43
CA PHE A 96 4.51 -13.64 9.41
C PHE A 96 5.40 -14.21 10.51
N ASP A 97 5.13 -15.43 10.98
CA ASP A 97 5.93 -16.03 12.06
C ASP A 97 7.36 -16.31 11.60
N ALA A 98 7.54 -16.82 10.39
CA ALA A 98 8.86 -17.02 9.80
C ALA A 98 9.59 -15.67 9.59
N LEU A 99 8.89 -14.63 9.13
CA LEU A 99 9.46 -13.29 9.00
C LEU A 99 9.87 -12.73 10.36
N LYS A 100 9.02 -12.87 11.37
CA LYS A 100 9.30 -12.41 12.73
C LYS A 100 10.54 -13.11 13.31
N ALA A 101 10.60 -14.43 13.20
CA ALA A 101 11.74 -15.23 13.68
C ALA A 101 13.04 -14.81 12.97
N LEU A 102 13.01 -14.62 11.64
CA LEU A 102 14.13 -14.13 10.86
C LEU A 102 14.62 -12.77 11.39
N VAL A 103 13.71 -11.81 11.54
CA VAL A 103 14.03 -10.44 11.95
C VAL A 103 14.61 -10.40 13.36
N GLU A 104 13.99 -11.11 14.30
CA GLU A 104 14.46 -11.18 15.69
C GLU A 104 15.86 -11.78 15.78
N ASP A 105 16.14 -12.85 15.02
CA ASP A 105 17.45 -13.49 15.03
C ASP A 105 18.51 -12.67 14.28
N MET A 106 18.16 -12.04 13.16
CA MET A 106 19.04 -11.09 12.47
C MET A 106 19.41 -9.91 13.40
N GLN A 107 18.46 -9.42 14.20
CA GLN A 107 18.73 -8.33 15.14
C GLN A 107 19.70 -8.75 16.23
N LYS A 108 19.60 -9.97 16.76
CA LYS A 108 20.58 -10.53 17.72
C LYS A 108 21.98 -10.65 17.10
N ASN A 109 22.05 -10.96 15.81
CA ASN A 109 23.28 -11.12 15.06
C ASN A 109 23.73 -9.84 14.32
N ALA A 110 23.14 -8.69 14.62
CA ALA A 110 23.36 -7.43 13.88
C ALA A 110 24.85 -7.07 13.73
N SER A 111 25.64 -7.22 14.79
CA SER A 111 27.09 -6.95 14.75
C SER A 111 27.84 -7.87 13.77
N LYS A 112 27.48 -9.17 13.70
CA LYS A 112 28.09 -10.12 12.76
C LYS A 112 27.73 -9.80 11.31
N LEU A 113 26.52 -9.28 11.12
CA LEU A 113 26.00 -8.89 9.80
C LEU A 113 26.48 -7.51 9.35
N GLY A 114 27.05 -6.72 10.25
CA GLY A 114 27.49 -5.34 9.97
C GLY A 114 26.33 -4.36 9.79
N ILE A 115 25.20 -4.61 10.44
CA ILE A 115 23.99 -3.78 10.36
C ILE A 115 23.67 -3.12 11.70
N LYS A 116 22.99 -1.97 11.66
CA LYS A 116 22.50 -1.28 12.86
C LYS A 116 21.09 -1.69 13.24
N GLY A 117 20.31 -2.15 12.27
CA GLY A 117 18.93 -2.60 12.41
C GLY A 117 18.52 -3.40 11.20
N VAL A 118 17.51 -4.25 11.35
CA VAL A 118 17.06 -5.16 10.29
C VAL A 118 16.18 -4.44 9.28
N PHE A 119 15.34 -3.50 9.72
CA PHE A 119 14.48 -2.73 8.85
C PHE A 119 15.00 -1.31 8.62
N ALA A 120 14.91 -0.87 7.36
CA ALA A 120 14.93 0.53 6.99
C ALA A 120 13.52 0.90 6.50
N SER A 121 12.95 1.94 7.05
CA SER A 121 11.61 2.41 6.68
C SER A 121 11.57 3.93 6.53
N THR A 122 10.50 4.44 5.95
CA THR A 122 10.26 5.89 5.93
C THR A 122 10.04 6.42 7.33
N SER A 123 10.32 7.69 7.53
CA SER A 123 10.06 8.35 8.79
C SER A 123 8.56 8.45 9.08
N LEU A 124 8.20 8.61 10.36
CA LEU A 124 6.83 8.91 10.77
C LEU A 124 6.54 10.42 10.81
N LYS A 125 7.42 11.22 10.20
CA LYS A 125 7.25 12.66 10.09
C LYS A 125 6.06 12.99 9.19
N THR A 126 5.33 14.04 9.53
CA THR A 126 4.23 14.55 8.72
C THR A 126 4.63 14.75 7.25
N GLY A 127 3.88 14.13 6.34
CA GLY A 127 4.14 14.14 4.90
C GLY A 127 4.99 12.97 4.39
N GLU A 128 5.62 12.20 5.29
CA GLU A 128 6.37 10.98 4.97
C GLU A 128 5.70 9.72 5.52
N ASP A 129 4.75 9.89 6.42
CA ASP A 129 4.03 8.88 7.20
C ASP A 129 2.88 8.20 6.45
N TRP A 130 2.56 8.62 5.23
CA TRP A 130 1.40 8.14 4.46
C TRP A 130 1.43 6.63 4.16
N ARG A 131 2.61 6.01 4.10
CA ARG A 131 2.72 4.56 3.95
C ARG A 131 2.17 3.81 5.16
N TRP A 132 2.32 4.39 6.33
CA TRP A 132 1.75 3.86 7.57
C TRP A 132 0.28 4.18 7.69
N ASN A 133 -0.09 5.45 7.49
CA ASN A 133 -1.45 5.94 7.71
C ASN A 133 -2.45 5.43 6.67
N THR A 134 -2.03 5.26 5.43
CA THR A 134 -2.92 4.80 4.36
C THR A 134 -2.71 3.33 4.00
N HIS A 135 -1.49 2.90 3.74
CA HIS A 135 -1.27 1.54 3.28
C HIS A 135 -1.48 0.52 4.40
N LEU A 136 -0.81 0.71 5.55
CA LEU A 136 -0.92 -0.24 6.65
C LEU A 136 -2.32 -0.23 7.28
N ALA A 137 -2.92 0.94 7.46
CA ALA A 137 -4.26 1.06 8.04
C ALA A 137 -5.36 0.46 7.16
N ASN A 138 -5.17 0.39 5.85
CA ASN A 138 -6.16 -0.22 4.95
C ASN A 138 -6.27 -1.75 5.10
N ILE A 139 -5.24 -2.43 5.57
CA ILE A 139 -5.26 -3.89 5.75
C ILE A 139 -6.36 -4.32 6.72
N PRO A 140 -6.42 -3.84 7.97
CA PRO A 140 -7.49 -4.21 8.88
C PRO A 140 -8.87 -3.76 8.42
N VAL A 141 -8.98 -2.62 7.72
CA VAL A 141 -10.24 -2.15 7.13
C VAL A 141 -10.73 -3.11 6.05
N TYR A 142 -9.84 -3.60 5.19
CA TYR A 142 -10.18 -4.59 4.17
C TYR A 142 -10.76 -5.87 4.78
N TYR A 143 -10.13 -6.40 5.81
CA TYR A 143 -10.62 -7.60 6.48
C TYR A 143 -11.95 -7.36 7.19
N GLU A 144 -12.11 -6.20 7.83
CA GLU A 144 -13.38 -5.82 8.45
C GLU A 144 -14.52 -5.76 7.43
N PHE A 145 -14.29 -5.20 6.26
CA PHE A 145 -15.28 -5.18 5.18
C PHE A 145 -15.58 -6.59 4.67
N LYS A 146 -14.57 -7.42 4.52
CA LYS A 146 -14.72 -8.82 4.11
C LYS A 146 -15.53 -9.62 5.11
N ASP A 147 -15.23 -9.52 6.39
CA ASP A 147 -15.90 -10.25 7.47
C ASP A 147 -17.38 -9.85 7.61
N ASN A 148 -17.71 -8.62 7.25
CA ASN A 148 -19.09 -8.10 7.28
C ASN A 148 -19.80 -8.13 5.91
N ASN A 149 -19.21 -8.80 4.91
CA ASN A 149 -19.77 -8.94 3.56
C ASN A 149 -20.14 -7.58 2.91
N VAL A 150 -19.33 -6.56 3.13
CA VAL A 150 -19.55 -5.24 2.50
C VAL A 150 -19.31 -5.36 1.00
N ASP A 151 -20.31 -4.98 0.20
CA ASP A 151 -20.18 -4.98 -1.26
C ASP A 151 -19.22 -3.88 -1.72
N LEU A 152 -18.03 -4.29 -2.18
CA LEU A 152 -16.99 -3.43 -2.74
C LEU A 152 -17.01 -3.42 -4.26
N SER A 153 -17.99 -4.07 -4.90
CA SER A 153 -18.14 -4.08 -6.36
C SER A 153 -18.71 -2.78 -6.91
N GLY A 154 -18.63 -2.61 -8.20
CA GLY A 154 -19.25 -1.48 -8.90
C GLY A 154 -18.38 -0.21 -8.89
N ASP A 155 -19.01 0.94 -8.75
CA ASP A 155 -18.34 2.24 -8.86
C ASP A 155 -17.35 2.46 -7.72
N LYS A 156 -16.06 2.57 -8.07
CA LYS A 156 -14.96 2.78 -7.11
C LYS A 156 -15.00 4.14 -6.42
N THR A 157 -15.86 5.04 -6.86
CA THR A 157 -16.03 6.38 -6.27
C THR A 157 -17.16 6.46 -5.27
N LYS A 158 -17.89 5.36 -5.06
CA LYS A 158 -18.99 5.33 -4.08
C LYS A 158 -18.48 5.54 -2.66
N THR A 159 -19.22 6.26 -1.85
CA THR A 159 -18.99 6.37 -0.41
C THR A 159 -19.67 5.21 0.30
N ILE A 160 -18.96 4.56 1.21
CA ILE A 160 -19.46 3.50 2.05
C ILE A 160 -19.52 4.04 3.48
N GLU A 161 -20.71 4.14 4.05
CA GLU A 161 -20.90 4.37 5.47
C GLU A 161 -20.78 3.04 6.21
N PHE A 162 -19.86 2.97 7.15
CA PHE A 162 -19.55 1.72 7.83
C PHE A 162 -19.27 1.97 9.32
N LYS A 163 -19.90 1.15 10.15
CA LYS A 163 -19.63 1.14 11.59
C LYS A 163 -18.72 -0.04 11.92
N TYR A 164 -17.51 0.25 12.29
CA TYR A 164 -16.53 -0.78 12.68
C TYR A 164 -17.02 -1.60 13.86
N SER A 165 -16.79 -2.92 13.78
CA SER A 165 -17.10 -3.84 14.86
C SER A 165 -16.20 -3.61 16.10
N GLU A 166 -16.68 -4.06 17.26
CA GLU A 166 -15.85 -4.02 18.47
C GLU A 166 -14.60 -4.92 18.35
N ASN A 167 -14.69 -6.00 17.57
CA ASN A 167 -13.53 -6.85 17.28
C ASN A 167 -12.46 -6.13 16.45
N PHE A 168 -12.86 -5.32 15.47
CA PHE A 168 -11.94 -4.48 14.71
C PHE A 168 -11.20 -3.50 15.62
N LYS A 169 -11.95 -2.79 16.48
CA LYS A 169 -11.37 -1.84 17.43
C LYS A 169 -10.36 -2.53 18.36
N LYS A 170 -10.69 -3.68 18.90
CA LYS A 170 -9.79 -4.48 19.75
C LYS A 170 -8.53 -4.94 19.00
N LYS A 171 -8.68 -5.45 17.77
CA LYS A 171 -7.55 -5.91 16.95
C LYS A 171 -6.60 -4.77 16.57
N CYS A 172 -7.13 -3.59 16.26
CA CYS A 172 -6.30 -2.43 15.92
C CYS A 172 -5.61 -1.81 17.13
N ILE A 173 -6.32 -1.67 18.25
CA ILE A 173 -5.79 -1.04 19.47
C ILE A 173 -4.92 -2.01 20.27
N GLY A 174 -5.29 -3.29 20.33
CA GLY A 174 -4.55 -4.32 21.06
C GLY A 174 -3.13 -4.49 20.51
N LYS A 175 -2.97 -4.59 19.21
CA LYS A 175 -1.64 -4.76 18.59
C LYS A 175 -0.72 -3.55 18.73
N VAL A 176 -1.24 -2.36 18.89
CA VAL A 176 -0.43 -1.17 19.18
C VAL A 176 0.09 -1.19 20.62
N ASN A 177 -0.62 -1.82 21.55
CA ASN A 177 -0.22 -1.93 22.95
C ASN A 177 0.73 -3.12 23.24
N GLU A 178 0.75 -4.15 22.38
CA GLU A 178 1.65 -5.29 22.51
C GLU A 178 3.08 -5.01 21.97
N THR A 179 3.29 -3.88 21.31
CA THR A 179 4.57 -3.46 20.74
C THR A 179 5.32 -2.41 21.55
N LYS A 180 4.95 -2.22 22.83
CA LYS A 180 5.70 -1.36 23.77
C LYS A 180 6.67 -2.16 24.61
#